data_4c8666a319670230e0f9c611fa750afd
#
_entry.id   4c8666a319670230e0f9c611fa750afd
#
_cell.length_a   1.000
_cell.length_b   1.000
_cell.length_c   1.000
_cell.angle_alpha   90.00
_cell.angle_beta   90.00
_cell.angle_gamma   90.00
#
_symmetry.space_group_name_H-M   'P 1'
#
loop_
_entity.id
_entity.type
_entity.pdbx_description
1 polymer ?
#
loop_
_entity_poly.entity_id
_entity_poly.type
_entity_poly.pdbx_seq_one_letter_code
_entity_poly.pdbx_strand_id
1 'polypeptide(L)'
;HPPNIAFTQVPRGKPERPFGSGVFPAFIARAAAIDGQFPVIGRYQPDTVVDLLSLLDLVTALGVDREALEKALSDYYRASVFSLQNYKDWKTGLLALVVLVVKRPARLVGSDGRDVEVLPYVVRYNIDPTSAFNFTSEVHAAFHSHTVSPELLARTSGLPHAVTQAKTVLIGCGSLGSKIGMHLARAGIGQQTFVDNDIMSPHNFARHALLEDESTLFPYKAEQMRVALGRLSHLDAKAY
;
A
#
# COMPACT_ATOMS: atom_id res chain seq x y z
N HIS A 1 22.30 12.30 19.27
CA HIS A 1 21.12 12.21 18.37
C HIS A 1 20.54 10.81 18.51
N PRO A 2 19.20 10.64 18.59
CA PRO A 2 18.61 9.31 18.58
C PRO A 2 18.97 8.64 17.24
N PRO A 3 19.17 7.31 17.23
CA PRO A 3 19.50 6.61 15.99
C PRO A 3 18.38 6.83 14.96
N ASN A 4 18.78 7.15 13.74
CA ASN A 4 17.85 7.38 12.62
C ASN A 4 17.14 6.09 12.15
N ILE A 5 17.36 4.99 12.85
CA ILE A 5 16.78 3.68 12.58
C ILE A 5 15.94 3.28 13.77
N ALA A 6 14.65 3.09 13.54
CA ALA A 6 13.71 2.59 14.53
C ALA A 6 13.41 1.13 14.25
N PHE A 7 13.50 0.31 15.28
CA PHE A 7 13.07 -1.08 15.24
C PHE A 7 11.58 -1.16 15.63
N THR A 8 10.79 -1.86 14.85
CA THR A 8 9.39 -2.14 15.16
C THR A 8 9.01 -3.56 14.69
N GLN A 9 7.95 -4.10 15.25
CA GLN A 9 7.39 -5.38 14.83
C GLN A 9 6.12 -5.12 14.01
N VAL A 10 6.04 -5.74 12.84
CA VAL A 10 4.86 -5.66 11.97
C VAL A 10 4.14 -7.00 12.02
N PRO A 11 2.84 -7.01 12.39
CA PRO A 11 2.04 -8.23 12.32
C PRO A 11 1.99 -8.76 10.89
N ARG A 12 2.22 -10.04 10.71
CA ARG A 12 2.04 -10.70 9.42
C ARG A 12 0.54 -10.75 9.08
N GLY A 13 0.20 -10.43 7.84
CA GLY A 13 -1.17 -10.58 7.33
C GLY A 13 -1.58 -12.05 7.16
N LYS A 14 -2.82 -12.27 6.72
CA LYS A 14 -3.45 -13.61 6.56
C LYS A 14 -2.64 -14.58 5.68
N PRO A 15 -2.79 -15.91 5.90
CA PRO A 15 -1.91 -16.98 5.37
C PRO A 15 -1.91 -17.20 3.85
N GLU A 16 -2.68 -16.47 3.09
CA GLU A 16 -2.78 -16.59 1.62
C GLU A 16 -1.67 -15.88 0.85
N ARG A 17 -0.68 -15.31 1.55
CA ARG A 17 0.42 -14.58 0.93
C ARG A 17 1.74 -15.36 1.04
N PRO A 18 2.66 -15.23 0.05
CA PRO A 18 3.85 -16.08 -0.08
C PRO A 18 4.82 -16.04 1.12
N PHE A 19 4.63 -15.15 2.08
CA PHE A 19 5.51 -15.02 3.25
C PHE A 19 4.91 -15.56 4.56
N GLY A 20 3.75 -16.20 4.53
CA GLY A 20 3.12 -16.82 5.70
C GLY A 20 2.62 -15.83 6.77
N SER A 21 2.05 -16.36 7.85
CA SER A 21 1.55 -15.57 8.99
C SER A 21 2.54 -15.56 10.15
N GLY A 22 2.68 -14.45 10.84
CA GLY A 22 3.54 -14.29 12.02
C GLY A 22 4.00 -12.84 12.19
N VAL A 23 5.04 -12.64 12.98
CA VAL A 23 5.66 -11.33 13.22
C VAL A 23 7.09 -11.37 12.71
N PHE A 24 7.50 -10.35 11.99
CA PHE A 24 8.90 -10.15 11.60
C PHE A 24 9.31 -8.70 11.87
N PRO A 25 10.60 -8.43 12.11
CA PRO A 25 11.05 -7.10 12.44
C PRO A 25 10.96 -6.16 11.25
N ALA A 26 10.71 -4.90 11.53
CA ALA A 26 10.82 -3.83 10.58
C ALA A 26 11.84 -2.79 11.04
N PHE A 27 12.74 -2.44 10.15
CA PHE A 27 13.76 -1.41 10.33
C PHE A 27 13.32 -0.18 9.55
N ILE A 28 12.97 0.89 10.24
CA ILE A 28 12.58 2.15 9.62
C ILE A 28 13.81 3.05 9.58
N ALA A 29 14.37 3.21 8.38
CA ALA A 29 15.51 4.06 8.17
C ALA A 29 15.06 5.42 7.61
N ARG A 30 15.42 6.47 8.31
CA ARG A 30 15.25 7.85 7.85
C ARG A 30 16.59 8.37 7.40
N ALA A 31 16.60 9.06 6.30
CA ALA A 31 17.74 9.87 5.99
C ALA A 31 17.87 10.98 7.03
N ALA A 32 19.03 11.07 7.63
CA ALA A 32 19.38 12.23 8.42
C ALA A 32 19.74 13.37 7.47
N ALA A 33 18.86 14.31 7.32
CA ALA A 33 19.24 15.55 6.68
C ALA A 33 20.17 16.33 7.62
N ILE A 34 21.19 16.88 7.06
CA ILE A 34 22.16 17.76 7.75
C ILE A 34 21.43 18.99 8.33
N ASP A 35 20.26 19.33 7.79
CA ASP A 35 19.42 20.48 8.12
C ASP A 35 17.97 20.15 8.51
N GLY A 36 17.67 18.89 8.83
CA GLY A 36 16.33 18.43 9.19
C GLY A 36 15.42 18.15 8.00
N GLN A 37 15.89 18.24 6.77
CA GLN A 37 15.14 17.90 5.56
C GLN A 37 15.40 16.44 5.15
N PHE A 38 14.39 15.77 4.63
CA PHE A 38 14.57 14.43 4.04
C PHE A 38 15.37 14.54 2.74
N PRO A 39 16.27 13.58 2.42
CA PRO A 39 16.95 13.57 1.14
C PRO A 39 15.93 13.43 0.02
N VAL A 40 16.16 14.19 -1.03
CA VAL A 40 15.32 14.17 -2.22
C VAL A 40 15.84 13.08 -3.16
N ILE A 41 14.95 12.16 -3.58
CA ILE A 41 15.26 11.27 -4.70
C ILE A 41 15.42 12.15 -5.94
N GLY A 42 16.58 12.12 -6.60
CA GLY A 42 16.86 13.01 -7.74
C GLY A 42 15.91 12.81 -8.92
N ARG A 43 15.49 11.57 -9.18
CA ARG A 43 14.48 11.19 -10.19
C ARG A 43 13.95 9.80 -9.90
N TYR A 44 12.75 9.51 -10.40
CA TYR A 44 12.24 8.15 -10.42
C TYR A 44 13.09 7.29 -11.38
N GLN A 45 13.58 6.18 -10.87
CA GLN A 45 14.28 5.15 -11.64
C GLN A 45 13.61 3.81 -11.36
N PRO A 46 13.69 2.86 -12.29
CA PRO A 46 13.31 1.47 -11.99
C PRO A 46 14.07 0.99 -10.75
N ASP A 47 13.38 0.23 -9.91
CA ASP A 47 14.00 -0.37 -8.74
C ASP A 47 15.01 -1.45 -9.20
N THR A 48 16.26 -1.28 -8.81
CA THR A 48 17.36 -2.20 -9.16
C THR A 48 17.85 -2.97 -7.94
N VAL A 49 17.19 -2.84 -6.80
CA VAL A 49 17.56 -3.53 -5.58
C VAL A 49 17.17 -5.01 -5.67
N VAL A 50 18.15 -5.89 -5.65
CA VAL A 50 17.97 -7.35 -5.76
C VAL A 50 18.61 -8.12 -4.61
N ASP A 51 19.56 -7.51 -3.92
CA ASP A 51 20.29 -8.08 -2.79
C ASP A 51 20.58 -7.03 -1.71
N LEU A 52 21.12 -7.49 -0.59
CA LEU A 52 21.41 -6.60 0.53
C LEU A 52 22.49 -5.57 0.19
N LEU A 53 23.46 -5.91 -0.67
CA LEU A 53 24.49 -4.96 -1.07
C LEU A 53 23.89 -3.80 -1.86
N SER A 54 23.06 -4.09 -2.87
CA SER A 54 22.38 -3.07 -3.67
C SER A 54 21.39 -2.22 -2.83
N LEU A 55 20.76 -2.82 -1.82
CA LEU A 55 19.95 -2.05 -0.85
C LEU A 55 20.81 -1.07 -0.05
N LEU A 56 21.96 -1.51 0.45
CA LEU A 56 22.88 -0.66 1.21
C LEU A 56 23.50 0.44 0.35
N ASP A 57 23.74 0.16 -0.92
CA ASP A 57 24.20 1.19 -1.87
C ASP A 57 23.11 2.24 -2.14
N LEU A 58 21.85 1.83 -2.27
CA LEU A 58 20.72 2.74 -2.34
C LEU A 58 20.60 3.60 -1.06
N VAL A 59 20.73 2.97 0.10
CA VAL A 59 20.72 3.63 1.42
C VAL A 59 21.78 4.73 1.48
N THR A 60 23.01 4.42 1.01
CA THR A 60 24.11 5.37 0.92
C THR A 60 23.79 6.53 -0.03
N ALA A 61 23.27 6.22 -1.21
CA ALA A 61 22.87 7.21 -2.21
C ALA A 61 21.78 8.17 -1.72
N LEU A 62 20.92 7.68 -0.81
CA LEU A 62 19.86 8.45 -0.17
C LEU A 62 20.33 9.22 1.08
N GLY A 63 21.62 9.17 1.44
CA GLY A 63 22.14 9.83 2.62
C GLY A 63 21.68 9.23 3.95
N VAL A 64 21.22 7.97 3.94
CA VAL A 64 20.89 7.22 5.15
C VAL A 64 22.16 6.62 5.73
N ASP A 65 22.24 6.52 7.05
CA ASP A 65 23.36 5.91 7.75
C ASP A 65 23.44 4.40 7.44
N ARG A 66 24.32 4.06 6.48
CA ARG A 66 24.56 2.69 6.03
C ARG A 66 25.09 1.81 7.15
N GLU A 67 26.05 2.30 7.92
CA GLU A 67 26.70 1.49 8.98
C GLU A 67 25.71 1.13 10.08
N ALA A 68 24.87 2.10 10.48
CA ALA A 68 23.84 1.87 11.48
C ALA A 68 22.79 0.85 11.00
N LEU A 69 22.36 0.92 9.72
CA LEU A 69 21.42 -0.06 9.17
C LEU A 69 22.04 -1.44 9.04
N GLU A 70 23.25 -1.53 8.51
CA GLU A 70 24.00 -2.78 8.38
C GLU A 70 24.21 -3.46 9.75
N LYS A 71 24.62 -2.68 10.74
CA LYS A 71 24.76 -3.16 12.10
C LYS A 71 23.44 -3.70 12.66
N ALA A 72 22.34 -2.96 12.50
CA ALA A 72 21.04 -3.38 13.00
C ALA A 72 20.56 -4.68 12.35
N LEU A 73 20.74 -4.83 11.03
CA LEU A 73 20.39 -6.04 10.27
C LEU A 73 21.29 -7.22 10.67
N SER A 74 22.59 -6.99 10.86
CA SER A 74 23.54 -8.01 11.31
C SER A 74 23.27 -8.48 12.73
N ASP A 75 22.97 -7.56 13.64
CA ASP A 75 22.64 -7.91 15.04
C ASP A 75 21.34 -8.74 15.09
N TYR A 76 20.32 -8.36 14.30
CA TYR A 76 19.09 -9.13 14.17
C TYR A 76 19.36 -10.54 13.61
N TYR A 77 20.14 -10.65 12.54
CA TYR A 77 20.51 -11.93 11.95
C TYR A 77 21.18 -12.85 12.98
N ARG A 78 22.21 -12.37 13.66
CA ARG A 78 22.95 -13.13 14.69
C ARG A 78 22.06 -13.59 15.83
N ALA A 79 21.23 -12.69 16.38
CA ALA A 79 20.31 -13.03 17.44
C ALA A 79 19.28 -14.08 17.01
N SER A 80 18.78 -13.98 15.78
CA SER A 80 17.80 -14.92 15.22
C SER A 80 18.41 -16.29 14.94
N VAL A 81 19.61 -16.35 14.36
CA VAL A 81 20.33 -17.61 14.12
C VAL A 81 20.62 -18.32 15.44
N PHE A 82 21.09 -17.59 16.45
CA PHE A 82 21.31 -18.15 17.78
C PHE A 82 20.04 -18.75 18.40
N SER A 83 18.90 -18.07 18.25
CA SER A 83 17.63 -18.57 18.76
C SER A 83 17.12 -19.77 17.96
N LEU A 84 17.35 -19.83 16.65
CA LEU A 84 16.89 -20.89 15.76
C LEU A 84 17.73 -22.17 15.87
N GLN A 85 18.98 -22.10 16.30
CA GLN A 85 19.84 -23.29 16.51
C GLN A 85 19.22 -24.34 17.44
N ASN A 86 18.28 -23.92 18.29
CA ASN A 86 17.55 -24.80 19.19
C ASN A 86 16.28 -25.44 18.59
N TYR A 87 15.90 -25.08 17.35
CA TYR A 87 14.70 -25.59 16.69
C TYR A 87 15.07 -26.49 15.52
N LYS A 88 14.54 -27.73 15.52
CA LYS A 88 14.84 -28.75 14.47
C LYS A 88 14.25 -28.44 13.07
N ASP A 89 13.33 -27.48 12.94
CA ASP A 89 12.58 -27.19 11.70
C ASP A 89 12.77 -25.76 11.17
N TRP A 90 13.99 -25.29 11.10
CA TRP A 90 14.29 -23.92 10.66
C TRP A 90 14.46 -23.74 9.13
N LYS A 91 13.70 -24.52 8.33
CA LYS A 91 13.65 -24.35 6.88
C LYS A 91 12.92 -23.08 6.39
N THR A 92 12.30 -22.34 7.29
CA THR A 92 11.67 -21.06 6.98
C THR A 92 12.71 -19.95 6.99
N GLY A 93 12.95 -19.34 5.84
CA GLY A 93 13.89 -18.22 5.73
C GLY A 93 13.60 -17.10 6.72
N LEU A 94 14.65 -16.54 7.30
CA LEU A 94 14.55 -15.38 8.18
C LEU A 94 14.25 -14.14 7.32
N LEU A 95 13.23 -13.37 7.71
CA LEU A 95 12.80 -12.18 7.02
C LEU A 95 13.00 -10.93 7.87
N ALA A 96 13.38 -9.84 7.23
CA ALA A 96 13.33 -8.51 7.81
C ALA A 96 12.69 -7.53 6.82
N LEU A 97 11.92 -6.57 7.30
CA LEU A 97 11.40 -5.47 6.51
C LEU A 97 12.29 -4.25 6.72
N VAL A 98 12.79 -3.68 5.66
CA VAL A 98 13.47 -2.38 5.67
C VAL A 98 12.56 -1.36 5.03
N VAL A 99 12.30 -0.27 5.71
CA VAL A 99 11.43 0.81 5.23
C VAL A 99 12.27 2.08 5.13
N LEU A 100 12.54 2.53 3.92
CA LEU A 100 13.22 3.79 3.68
C LEU A 100 12.18 4.90 3.56
N VAL A 101 12.38 5.99 4.28
CA VAL A 101 11.52 7.17 4.23
C VAL A 101 12.29 8.29 3.55
N VAL A 102 11.84 8.70 2.39
CA VAL A 102 12.55 9.63 1.50
C VAL A 102 11.61 10.73 1.01
N LYS A 103 12.18 11.84 0.54
CA LYS A 103 11.41 12.91 -0.11
C LYS A 103 11.31 12.65 -1.60
N ARG A 104 10.13 12.90 -2.16
CA ARG A 104 9.89 12.75 -3.60
C ARG A 104 10.52 13.91 -4.39
N PRO A 105 10.98 13.67 -5.63
CA PRO A 105 11.52 14.72 -6.50
C PRO A 105 10.43 15.69 -6.96
N ALA A 106 9.17 15.22 -7.01
CA ALA A 106 8.01 16.00 -7.40
C ALA A 106 6.83 15.70 -6.49
N ARG A 107 5.97 16.69 -6.29
CA ARG A 107 4.73 16.51 -5.53
C ARG A 107 3.78 15.62 -6.31
N LEU A 108 3.09 14.74 -5.60
CA LEU A 108 1.93 14.06 -6.17
C LEU A 108 0.82 15.06 -6.45
N VAL A 109 0.14 14.91 -7.57
CA VAL A 109 -1.08 15.66 -7.88
C VAL A 109 -2.06 15.49 -6.72
N GLY A 110 -2.61 16.61 -6.22
CA GLY A 110 -3.55 16.61 -5.10
C GLY A 110 -2.95 16.27 -3.72
N SER A 111 -1.62 16.22 -3.56
CA SER A 111 -1.03 16.04 -2.23
C SER A 111 -1.01 17.35 -1.44
N ASP A 112 -1.39 17.28 -0.17
CA ASP A 112 -1.39 18.41 0.78
C ASP A 112 0.05 18.83 1.20
N GLY A 113 1.01 18.76 0.29
CA GLY A 113 2.41 19.07 0.57
C GLY A 113 3.21 17.92 1.20
N ARG A 114 2.65 16.72 1.29
CA ARG A 114 3.38 15.52 1.74
C ARG A 114 4.27 15.01 0.61
N ASP A 115 5.51 15.43 0.65
CA ASP A 115 6.53 15.06 -0.35
C ASP A 115 7.25 13.75 0.03
N VAL A 116 6.75 13.02 1.02
CA VAL A 116 7.41 11.82 1.56
C VAL A 116 6.95 10.57 0.81
N GLU A 117 7.91 9.75 0.44
CA GLU A 117 7.71 8.41 -0.10
C GLU A 117 8.26 7.37 0.86
N VAL A 118 7.58 6.24 0.89
CA VAL A 118 7.96 5.09 1.70
C VAL A 118 8.34 3.96 0.76
N LEU A 119 9.60 3.54 0.82
CA LEU A 119 10.15 2.46 0.00
C LEU A 119 10.37 1.23 0.89
N PRO A 120 9.45 0.25 0.89
CA PRO A 120 9.60 -0.96 1.68
C PRO A 120 10.35 -2.04 0.90
N TYR A 121 11.28 -2.71 1.58
CA TYR A 121 12.05 -3.84 1.06
C TYR A 121 11.99 -5.00 2.04
N VAL A 122 11.78 -6.20 1.54
CA VAL A 122 11.86 -7.44 2.31
C VAL A 122 13.22 -8.08 2.07
N VAL A 123 14.00 -8.18 3.12
CA VAL A 123 15.28 -8.91 3.12
C VAL A 123 15.01 -10.35 3.51
N ARG A 124 15.40 -11.29 2.66
CA ARG A 124 15.32 -12.71 2.91
C ARG A 124 16.71 -13.26 3.17
N TYR A 125 16.99 -13.56 4.42
CA TYR A 125 18.28 -14.15 4.78
C TYR A 125 18.33 -15.64 4.46
N ASN A 126 19.40 -16.04 3.79
CA ASN A 126 19.76 -17.45 3.71
C ASN A 126 20.42 -17.83 5.04
N ILE A 127 19.74 -18.67 5.80
CA ILE A 127 20.25 -19.13 7.09
C ILE A 127 21.21 -20.28 6.82
N ASP A 128 22.49 -20.01 7.04
CA ASP A 128 23.51 -21.04 7.16
C ASP A 128 24.12 -20.91 8.55
N PRO A 129 24.00 -21.95 9.42
CA PRO A 129 24.55 -21.90 10.80
C PRO A 129 26.05 -21.69 10.84
N THR A 130 26.75 -21.98 9.73
CA THR A 130 28.20 -21.86 9.62
C THR A 130 28.64 -20.56 8.97
N SER A 131 27.70 -19.80 8.38
CA SER A 131 28.02 -18.60 7.63
C SER A 131 27.90 -17.32 8.45
N ALA A 132 28.80 -16.40 8.16
CA ALA A 132 28.68 -15.03 8.58
C ALA A 132 27.47 -14.35 7.91
N PHE A 133 27.03 -13.23 8.47
CA PHE A 133 26.06 -12.32 7.83
C PHE A 133 26.42 -12.10 6.35
N ASN A 134 25.49 -12.39 5.44
CA ASN A 134 25.76 -12.46 4.03
C ASN A 134 25.11 -11.29 3.28
N PHE A 135 25.90 -10.49 2.60
CA PHE A 135 25.45 -9.37 1.76
C PHE A 135 24.73 -9.81 0.48
N THR A 136 24.82 -11.08 0.09
CA THR A 136 24.10 -11.65 -1.07
C THR A 136 22.68 -12.14 -0.72
N SER A 137 22.20 -11.85 0.50
CA SER A 137 20.81 -12.13 0.87
C SER A 137 19.86 -11.44 -0.10
N GLU A 138 18.86 -12.18 -0.59
CA GLU A 138 17.86 -11.66 -1.53
C GLU A 138 17.08 -10.50 -0.92
N VAL A 139 16.84 -9.46 -1.70
CA VAL A 139 15.99 -8.34 -1.34
C VAL A 139 14.92 -8.16 -2.40
N HIS A 140 13.70 -8.03 -1.95
CA HIS A 140 12.54 -7.80 -2.80
C HIS A 140 11.87 -6.48 -2.43
N ALA A 141 11.61 -5.64 -3.42
CA ALA A 141 10.76 -4.49 -3.24
C ALA A 141 9.35 -4.95 -2.81
N ALA A 142 8.83 -4.32 -1.78
CA ALA A 142 7.48 -4.58 -1.31
C ALA A 142 6.58 -3.40 -1.67
N PHE A 143 5.29 -3.69 -1.84
CA PHE A 143 4.30 -2.65 -2.07
C PHE A 143 3.58 -2.33 -0.77
N HIS A 144 3.42 -1.07 -0.47
CA HIS A 144 2.47 -0.67 0.55
C HIS A 144 1.08 -0.55 -0.08
N SER A 145 0.12 -1.22 0.51
CA SER A 145 -1.27 -1.13 0.08
C SER A 145 -1.89 0.14 0.67
N HIS A 146 -2.30 1.06 -0.17
CA HIS A 146 -3.18 2.14 0.25
C HIS A 146 -4.62 1.63 0.27
N THR A 147 -5.29 1.82 1.38
CA THR A 147 -6.74 1.61 1.42
C THR A 147 -7.40 2.66 0.53
N VAL A 148 -8.27 2.22 -0.36
CA VAL A 148 -9.09 3.14 -1.15
C VAL A 148 -10.01 3.88 -0.17
N SER A 149 -9.99 5.21 -0.22
CA SER A 149 -10.87 6.07 0.56
C SER A 149 -11.41 7.20 -0.29
N PRO A 150 -12.54 7.83 0.08
CA PRO A 150 -13.07 9.00 -0.62
C PRO A 150 -12.03 10.12 -0.76
N GLU A 151 -11.23 10.35 0.28
CA GLU A 151 -10.17 11.36 0.29
C GLU A 151 -9.05 11.03 -0.70
N LEU A 152 -8.64 9.76 -0.77
CA LEU A 152 -7.65 9.32 -1.75
C LEU A 152 -8.19 9.50 -3.17
N LEU A 153 -9.43 9.10 -3.41
CA LEU A 153 -10.08 9.24 -4.72
C LEU A 153 -10.21 10.69 -5.16
N ALA A 154 -10.67 11.58 -4.27
CA ALA A 154 -10.76 13.02 -4.54
C ALA A 154 -9.39 13.61 -4.89
N ARG A 155 -8.39 13.29 -4.07
CA ARG A 155 -7.02 13.78 -4.27
C ARG A 155 -6.43 13.32 -5.61
N THR A 156 -6.57 12.05 -5.95
CA THR A 156 -6.04 11.50 -7.21
C THR A 156 -6.80 12.00 -8.43
N SER A 157 -8.06 12.40 -8.26
CA SER A 157 -8.87 13.06 -9.29
C SER A 157 -8.60 14.56 -9.40
N GLY A 158 -7.67 15.11 -8.61
CA GLY A 158 -7.36 16.55 -8.61
C GLY A 158 -8.44 17.42 -7.97
N LEU A 159 -9.36 16.83 -7.20
CA LEU A 159 -10.44 17.55 -6.56
C LEU A 159 -10.09 17.92 -5.10
N PRO A 160 -10.61 19.05 -4.59
CA PRO A 160 -10.40 19.42 -3.21
C PRO A 160 -11.14 18.46 -2.26
N HIS A 161 -10.62 18.27 -1.06
CA HIS A 161 -11.20 17.37 -0.05
C HIS A 161 -12.69 17.67 0.25
N ALA A 162 -13.10 18.93 0.15
CA ALA A 162 -14.49 19.34 0.41
C ALA A 162 -15.51 18.60 -0.47
N VAL A 163 -15.13 18.11 -1.66
CA VAL A 163 -16.07 17.36 -2.53
C VAL A 163 -16.47 16.01 -1.95
N THR A 164 -15.67 15.41 -1.06
CA THR A 164 -16.02 14.15 -0.40
C THR A 164 -17.26 14.29 0.50
N GLN A 165 -17.58 15.51 0.89
CA GLN A 165 -18.76 15.85 1.73
C GLN A 165 -20.00 16.16 0.90
N ALA A 166 -19.89 16.21 -0.44
CA ALA A 166 -21.02 16.51 -1.30
C ALA A 166 -22.04 15.36 -1.27
N LYS A 167 -23.32 15.73 -1.14
CA LYS A 167 -24.46 14.80 -1.18
C LYS A 167 -25.14 14.91 -2.55
N THR A 168 -25.35 13.76 -3.18
CA THR A 168 -26.00 13.71 -4.49
C THR A 168 -27.19 12.77 -4.48
N VAL A 169 -28.19 13.05 -5.27
CA VAL A 169 -29.33 12.16 -5.52
C VAL A 169 -29.37 11.88 -7.03
N LEU A 170 -29.35 10.62 -7.40
CA LEU A 170 -29.47 10.16 -8.78
C LEU A 170 -30.78 9.41 -8.94
N ILE A 171 -31.67 9.97 -9.74
CA ILE A 171 -32.95 9.37 -10.11
C ILE A 171 -32.79 8.71 -11.48
N GLY A 172 -32.92 7.39 -11.49
CA GLY A 172 -32.63 6.55 -12.65
C GLY A 172 -31.20 6.05 -12.69
N CYS A 173 -31.01 4.75 -12.47
CA CYS A 173 -29.71 4.06 -12.51
C CYS A 173 -29.49 3.29 -13.83
N GLY A 174 -30.06 3.75 -14.92
CA GLY A 174 -29.85 3.16 -16.24
C GLY A 174 -28.48 3.49 -16.82
N SER A 175 -28.39 3.50 -18.16
CA SER A 175 -27.11 3.72 -18.89
C SER A 175 -26.37 5.00 -18.48
N LEU A 176 -27.09 6.11 -18.36
CA LEU A 176 -26.47 7.41 -18.04
C LEU A 176 -26.26 7.54 -16.52
N GLY A 177 -27.30 7.30 -15.71
CA GLY A 177 -27.22 7.47 -14.25
C GLY A 177 -26.17 6.58 -13.61
N SER A 178 -26.04 5.32 -14.04
CA SER A 178 -25.01 4.43 -13.53
C SER A 178 -23.58 4.94 -13.82
N LYS A 179 -23.34 5.46 -15.02
CA LYS A 179 -22.03 6.03 -15.40
C LYS A 179 -21.71 7.28 -14.59
N ILE A 180 -22.68 8.20 -14.47
CA ILE A 180 -22.53 9.42 -13.67
C ILE A 180 -22.22 9.03 -12.21
N GLY A 181 -23.01 8.14 -11.60
CA GLY A 181 -22.80 7.70 -10.22
C GLY A 181 -21.41 7.10 -10.00
N MET A 182 -20.96 6.23 -10.90
CA MET A 182 -19.62 5.63 -10.82
C MET A 182 -18.50 6.66 -11.04
N HIS A 183 -18.66 7.62 -11.92
CA HIS A 183 -17.67 8.69 -12.12
C HIS A 183 -17.57 9.59 -10.88
N LEU A 184 -18.69 9.98 -10.30
CA LEU A 184 -18.72 10.74 -9.04
C LEU A 184 -18.07 9.96 -7.90
N ALA A 185 -18.37 8.65 -7.77
CA ALA A 185 -17.75 7.80 -6.77
C ALA A 185 -16.22 7.73 -6.92
N ARG A 186 -15.73 7.50 -8.15
CA ARG A 186 -14.29 7.49 -8.45
C ARG A 186 -13.61 8.84 -8.23
N ALA A 187 -14.38 9.91 -8.29
CA ALA A 187 -13.92 11.26 -7.95
C ALA A 187 -13.97 11.58 -6.45
N GLY A 188 -14.33 10.61 -5.60
CA GLY A 188 -14.40 10.76 -4.14
C GLY A 188 -15.74 11.26 -3.61
N ILE A 189 -16.76 11.44 -4.47
CA ILE A 189 -18.11 11.84 -4.06
C ILE A 189 -18.91 10.58 -3.78
N GLY A 190 -18.96 10.18 -2.52
CA GLY A 190 -19.54 8.90 -2.11
C GLY A 190 -20.88 8.98 -1.40
N GLN A 191 -21.29 10.15 -0.91
CA GLN A 191 -22.61 10.33 -0.26
C GLN A 191 -23.71 10.44 -1.33
N GLN A 192 -23.92 9.34 -2.07
CA GLN A 192 -24.89 9.27 -3.15
C GLN A 192 -26.14 8.50 -2.74
N THR A 193 -27.30 9.02 -3.11
CA THR A 193 -28.58 8.34 -2.97
C THR A 193 -29.07 7.96 -4.37
N PHE A 194 -29.28 6.67 -4.59
CA PHE A 194 -29.80 6.12 -5.85
C PHE A 194 -31.28 5.81 -5.72
N VAL A 195 -32.06 6.24 -6.69
CA VAL A 195 -33.51 5.97 -6.78
C VAL A 195 -33.80 5.35 -8.14
N ASP A 196 -34.19 4.09 -8.14
CA ASP A 196 -34.57 3.34 -9.35
C ASP A 196 -35.39 2.11 -8.96
N ASN A 197 -36.56 1.95 -9.52
CA ASN A 197 -37.45 0.82 -9.26
C ASN A 197 -37.26 -0.34 -10.25
N ASP A 198 -36.32 -0.23 -11.18
CA ASP A 198 -36.07 -1.26 -12.20
C ASP A 198 -35.01 -2.27 -11.73
N ILE A 199 -35.08 -3.48 -12.25
CA ILE A 199 -34.16 -4.57 -11.95
C ILE A 199 -33.02 -4.65 -12.98
N MET A 200 -31.88 -5.14 -12.54
CA MET A 200 -30.77 -5.44 -13.44
C MET A 200 -31.05 -6.70 -14.24
N SER A 201 -31.09 -6.58 -15.54
CA SER A 201 -31.32 -7.68 -16.49
C SER A 201 -30.12 -7.82 -17.43
N PRO A 202 -29.89 -8.99 -18.05
CA PRO A 202 -28.70 -9.24 -18.89
C PRO A 202 -28.50 -8.19 -20.00
N HIS A 203 -29.56 -7.71 -20.64
CA HIS A 203 -29.46 -6.70 -21.68
C HIS A 203 -29.00 -5.33 -21.17
N ASN A 204 -29.06 -5.08 -19.86
CA ASN A 204 -28.60 -3.81 -19.29
C ASN A 204 -27.07 -3.71 -19.33
N PHE A 205 -26.35 -4.84 -19.22
CA PHE A 205 -24.88 -4.84 -19.21
C PHE A 205 -24.26 -4.29 -20.48
N ALA A 206 -24.98 -4.33 -21.59
CA ALA A 206 -24.50 -3.70 -22.84
C ALA A 206 -24.24 -2.19 -22.72
N ARG A 207 -24.86 -1.52 -21.75
CA ARG A 207 -24.79 -0.04 -21.61
C ARG A 207 -24.70 0.46 -20.16
N HIS A 208 -24.86 -0.40 -19.17
CA HIS A 208 -24.71 -0.05 -17.75
C HIS A 208 -23.24 0.13 -17.36
N ALA A 209 -22.96 0.85 -16.28
CA ALA A 209 -21.58 1.02 -15.78
C ALA A 209 -21.03 -0.19 -15.03
N LEU A 210 -21.92 -1.05 -14.52
CA LEU A 210 -21.52 -2.26 -13.78
C LEU A 210 -21.42 -3.45 -14.72
N LEU A 211 -20.54 -4.40 -14.38
CA LEU A 211 -20.30 -5.64 -15.09
C LEU A 211 -21.08 -6.81 -14.46
N GLU A 212 -21.19 -7.92 -15.18
CA GLU A 212 -22.03 -9.07 -14.83
C GLU A 212 -21.56 -9.81 -13.56
N ASP A 213 -20.28 -9.86 -13.28
CA ASP A 213 -19.68 -10.61 -12.16
C ASP A 213 -20.18 -10.20 -10.77
N GLU A 214 -21.04 -9.20 -10.71
CA GLU A 214 -21.43 -8.56 -9.46
C GLU A 214 -22.86 -8.83 -9.06
N SER A 215 -23.65 -9.49 -9.92
CA SER A 215 -25.09 -9.65 -9.69
C SER A 215 -25.44 -11.05 -9.20
N THR A 216 -25.85 -11.13 -7.95
CA THR A 216 -26.61 -12.27 -7.43
C THR A 216 -28.11 -11.95 -7.50
N LEU A 217 -28.90 -12.76 -8.18
CA LEU A 217 -30.38 -12.83 -8.12
C LEU A 217 -31.14 -11.48 -8.21
N PHE A 218 -31.53 -11.10 -9.41
CA PHE A 218 -32.51 -10.02 -9.73
C PHE A 218 -32.48 -8.78 -8.83
N PRO A 219 -31.31 -8.15 -8.63
CA PRO A 219 -31.22 -7.01 -7.75
C PRO A 219 -31.77 -5.76 -8.42
N TYR A 220 -32.34 -4.87 -7.63
CA TYR A 220 -32.68 -3.53 -8.09
C TYR A 220 -31.41 -2.77 -8.51
N LYS A 221 -31.50 -1.99 -9.59
CA LYS A 221 -30.36 -1.20 -10.11
C LYS A 221 -29.79 -0.25 -9.07
N ALA A 222 -30.66 0.41 -8.29
CA ALA A 222 -30.24 1.30 -7.22
C ALA A 222 -29.38 0.56 -6.16
N GLU A 223 -29.80 -0.64 -5.77
CA GLU A 223 -29.05 -1.45 -4.79
C GLU A 223 -27.71 -1.92 -5.33
N GLN A 224 -27.64 -2.31 -6.62
CA GLN A 224 -26.37 -2.67 -7.25
C GLN A 224 -25.39 -1.49 -7.27
N MET A 225 -25.86 -0.28 -7.55
CA MET A 225 -25.03 0.92 -7.49
C MET A 225 -24.51 1.17 -6.07
N ARG A 226 -25.36 1.02 -5.05
CA ARG A 226 -24.94 1.15 -3.64
C ARG A 226 -23.84 0.15 -3.28
N VAL A 227 -24.01 -1.12 -3.65
CA VAL A 227 -23.01 -2.18 -3.41
C VAL A 227 -21.69 -1.86 -4.13
N ALA A 228 -21.75 -1.45 -5.38
CA ALA A 228 -20.56 -1.08 -6.15
C ALA A 228 -19.79 0.10 -5.52
N LEU A 229 -20.51 1.10 -5.00
CA LEU A 229 -19.90 2.20 -4.28
C LEU A 229 -19.24 1.75 -2.97
N GLY A 230 -19.84 0.80 -2.26
CA GLY A 230 -19.26 0.20 -1.05
C GLY A 230 -17.89 -0.43 -1.31
N ARG A 231 -17.66 -1.02 -2.50
CA ARG A 231 -16.35 -1.55 -2.93
C ARG A 231 -15.29 -0.47 -3.14
N LEU A 232 -15.71 0.75 -3.43
CA LEU A 232 -14.87 1.95 -3.48
C LEU A 232 -14.77 2.66 -2.12
N SER A 233 -15.13 1.98 -1.03
CA SER A 233 -15.13 2.51 0.34
C SER A 233 -16.12 3.65 0.61
N HIS A 234 -17.16 3.78 -0.21
CA HIS A 234 -18.27 4.73 0.01
C HIS A 234 -19.42 4.05 0.75
N LEU A 235 -19.25 3.89 2.06
CA LEU A 235 -20.20 3.17 2.90
C LEU A 235 -21.51 3.94 3.18
N ASP A 236 -21.55 5.24 2.92
CA ASP A 236 -22.69 6.12 3.14
C ASP A 236 -23.68 6.18 1.96
N ALA A 237 -23.40 5.43 0.88
CA ALA A 237 -24.30 5.34 -0.26
C ALA A 237 -25.64 4.67 0.11
N LYS A 238 -26.75 5.18 -0.42
CA LYS A 238 -28.12 4.69 -0.14
C LYS A 238 -28.82 4.28 -1.45
N ALA A 239 -29.79 3.39 -1.34
CA ALA A 239 -30.62 2.94 -2.44
C ALA A 239 -32.11 2.95 -2.01
N TYR A 240 -32.99 3.35 -2.91
CA TYR A 240 -34.44 3.39 -2.74
C TYR A 240 -35.15 2.96 -4.02
#